data_c199787d6ea0603b339a489fea3f21e1
#
_entry.id   c199787d6ea0603b339a489fea3f21e1
#
_cell.length_a   1.000
_cell.length_b   1.000
_cell.length_c   1.000
_cell.angle_alpha   90.00
_cell.angle_beta   90.00
_cell.angle_gamma   90.00
#
_symmetry.space_group_name_H-M   'P 1'
#
loop_
_entity.id
_entity.type
_entity.pdbx_description
1 polymer ?
#
loop_
_entity_poly.entity_id
_entity_poly.type
_entity_poly.pdbx_seq_one_letter_code
_entity_poly.pdbx_strand_id
1 'polypeptide(L)'
;MEKITLFHGTSSRIVVPTYGLGEKKHDYGKGFYLTDNLNLAKEWAVCKPDDENGWVHQYKLDTDRLKILDFQEKDVLSWLAELMKHRDASDSRRYRVLSKKFIEKYGIDTEGYDVIKGWRANASYFYIAKEFVRDNIDMDILTELLSLGGLGIQYCIKSRLAYEHLQEVQDGLLSVDYMEFREKYNHRDVSARQKMRELIDSDANKVTNVFSTLL
;
A
#
# COMPACT_ATOMS: atom_id res chain seq x y z
N MET A 1 -23.40 -4.02 13.92
CA MET A 1 -22.84 -3.09 12.91
C MET A 1 -21.46 -2.69 13.40
N GLU A 2 -20.44 -3.14 12.73
CA GLU A 2 -19.07 -2.79 13.07
C GLU A 2 -18.66 -1.56 12.26
N LYS A 3 -18.36 -0.46 12.95
CA LYS A 3 -17.86 0.77 12.31
C LYS A 3 -16.39 0.92 12.62
N ILE A 4 -15.57 0.98 11.60
CA ILE A 4 -14.14 1.23 11.74
C ILE A 4 -13.82 2.70 11.49
N THR A 5 -12.84 3.22 12.25
CA THR A 5 -12.34 4.59 12.06
C THR A 5 -11.15 4.55 11.12
N LEU A 6 -11.21 5.37 10.07
CA LEU A 6 -10.19 5.45 9.04
C LEU A 6 -9.77 6.90 8.81
N PHE A 7 -8.57 7.09 8.29
CA PHE A 7 -7.95 8.39 8.07
C PHE A 7 -7.43 8.51 6.64
N HIS A 8 -7.64 9.68 6.04
CA HIS A 8 -7.07 10.05 4.74
C HIS A 8 -6.12 11.23 4.91
N GLY A 9 -4.85 11.04 4.61
CA GLY A 9 -3.82 12.09 4.63
C GLY A 9 -3.64 12.73 3.25
N THR A 10 -3.67 14.05 3.16
CA THR A 10 -3.59 14.79 1.90
C THR A 10 -3.06 16.21 2.11
N SER A 11 -2.51 16.84 1.06
CA SER A 11 -2.19 18.28 1.06
C SER A 11 -3.44 19.17 0.95
N SER A 12 -4.61 18.59 0.62
CA SER A 12 -5.84 19.36 0.41
C SER A 12 -6.68 19.45 1.68
N ARG A 13 -7.09 20.66 2.05
CA ARG A 13 -8.01 20.90 3.17
C ARG A 13 -9.45 20.43 2.90
N ILE A 14 -9.82 20.32 1.65
CA ILE A 14 -11.16 19.88 1.22
C ILE A 14 -10.99 18.64 0.37
N VAL A 15 -11.65 17.56 0.78
CA VAL A 15 -11.68 16.28 0.06
C VAL A 15 -13.12 15.80 0.00
N VAL A 16 -13.57 15.48 -1.19
CA VAL A 16 -14.87 14.82 -1.40
C VAL A 16 -14.62 13.44 -2.01
N PRO A 17 -14.73 12.37 -1.21
CA PRO A 17 -14.59 11.02 -1.74
C PRO A 17 -15.61 10.79 -2.87
N THR A 18 -15.13 10.57 -4.08
CA THR A 18 -15.99 10.44 -5.27
C THR A 18 -15.73 9.12 -5.96
N TYR A 19 -16.79 8.33 -6.12
CA TYR A 19 -16.72 7.05 -6.82
C TYR A 19 -16.20 7.20 -8.25
N GLY A 20 -15.28 6.31 -8.64
CA GLY A 20 -14.70 6.29 -9.98
C GLY A 20 -13.53 7.24 -10.20
N LEU A 21 -13.27 8.15 -9.25
CA LEU A 21 -12.05 8.97 -9.25
C LEU A 21 -10.86 8.17 -8.68
N GLY A 22 -9.68 8.76 -8.79
CA GLY A 22 -8.42 8.15 -8.37
C GLY A 22 -7.60 7.63 -9.55
N GLU A 23 -6.31 7.44 -9.31
CA GLU A 23 -5.37 7.01 -10.33
C GLU A 23 -5.34 5.48 -10.43
N LYS A 24 -5.18 4.98 -11.68
CA LYS A 24 -5.07 3.54 -11.93
C LYS A 24 -3.75 2.94 -11.40
N LYS A 25 -2.72 3.78 -11.23
CA LYS A 25 -1.36 3.38 -10.83
C LYS A 25 -1.11 3.40 -9.32
N HIS A 26 -2.16 3.37 -8.51
CA HIS A 26 -2.05 3.12 -7.07
C HIS A 26 -2.00 1.61 -6.78
N ASP A 27 -1.63 1.23 -5.56
CA ASP A 27 -1.35 -0.16 -5.17
C ASP A 27 -2.49 -1.15 -5.48
N TYR A 28 -3.75 -0.70 -5.33
CA TYR A 28 -4.98 -1.46 -5.63
C TYR A 28 -5.81 -0.82 -6.75
N GLY A 29 -5.15 -0.01 -7.60
CA GLY A 29 -5.80 0.72 -8.70
C GLY A 29 -6.70 1.86 -8.24
N LYS A 30 -7.75 2.14 -9.01
CA LYS A 30 -8.68 3.24 -8.70
C LYS A 30 -9.45 2.98 -7.41
N GLY A 31 -9.57 4.01 -6.59
CA GLY A 31 -10.34 4.01 -5.36
C GLY A 31 -9.97 5.16 -4.44
N PHE A 32 -10.64 5.27 -3.31
CA PHE A 32 -10.30 6.22 -2.26
C PHE A 32 -9.52 5.51 -1.16
N TYR A 33 -8.33 6.01 -0.85
CA TYR A 33 -7.37 5.34 0.02
C TYR A 33 -7.38 5.91 1.42
N LEU A 34 -7.49 5.04 2.42
CA LEU A 34 -7.52 5.37 3.83
C LEU A 34 -6.59 4.41 4.61
N THR A 35 -6.32 4.74 5.86
CA THR A 35 -5.60 3.88 6.81
C THR A 35 -6.26 3.95 8.19
N ASP A 36 -6.13 2.90 8.99
CA ASP A 36 -6.54 2.88 10.39
C ASP A 36 -5.49 3.50 11.34
N ASN A 37 -4.32 3.86 10.80
CA ASN A 37 -3.22 4.46 11.55
C ASN A 37 -3.13 5.97 11.32
N LEU A 38 -3.49 6.76 12.34
CA LEU A 38 -3.46 8.22 12.28
C LEU A 38 -2.06 8.78 11.97
N ASN A 39 -1.00 8.22 12.53
CA ASN A 39 0.36 8.71 12.28
C ASN A 39 0.77 8.48 10.83
N LEU A 40 0.39 7.32 10.26
CA LEU A 40 0.62 7.03 8.85
C LEU A 40 -0.16 8.00 7.95
N ALA A 41 -1.40 8.32 8.28
CA ALA A 41 -2.17 9.32 7.55
C ALA A 41 -1.52 10.71 7.60
N LYS A 42 -0.95 11.10 8.76
CA LYS A 42 -0.20 12.35 8.89
C LYS A 42 1.05 12.37 8.00
N GLU A 43 1.78 11.26 7.92
CA GLU A 43 2.91 11.16 6.99
C GLU A 43 2.47 11.26 5.52
N TRP A 44 1.31 10.71 5.17
CA TRP A 44 0.76 10.85 3.81
C TRP A 44 0.40 12.29 3.47
N ALA A 45 -0.11 13.02 4.46
CA ALA A 45 -0.50 14.41 4.30
C ALA A 45 0.66 15.32 3.83
N VAL A 46 1.91 14.95 4.19
CA VAL A 46 3.13 15.71 3.90
C VAL A 46 4.13 14.93 3.05
N CYS A 47 3.69 13.92 2.31
CA CYS A 47 4.59 13.08 1.50
C CYS A 47 5.14 13.81 0.27
N LYS A 48 4.48 14.88 -0.19
CA LYS A 48 4.97 15.72 -1.30
C LYS A 48 6.04 16.69 -0.79
N PRO A 49 7.08 16.97 -1.58
CA PRO A 49 8.14 17.90 -1.20
C PRO A 49 7.78 19.36 -1.53
N ASP A 50 6.63 19.82 -1.06
CA ASP A 50 6.12 21.18 -1.30
C ASP A 50 6.28 22.11 -0.08
N ASP A 51 6.85 21.61 1.03
CA ASP A 51 7.09 22.32 2.30
C ASP A 51 5.81 22.92 2.93
N GLU A 52 4.65 22.39 2.54
CA GLU A 52 3.36 22.85 3.04
C GLU A 52 2.77 21.86 4.05
N ASN A 53 2.08 22.42 5.06
CA ASN A 53 1.32 21.65 6.04
C ASN A 53 0.22 20.86 5.31
N GLY A 54 0.01 19.63 5.80
CA GLY A 54 -1.02 18.75 5.27
C GLY A 54 -2.27 18.71 6.15
N TRP A 55 -3.18 17.84 5.75
CA TRP A 55 -4.46 17.62 6.41
C TRP A 55 -4.75 16.14 6.54
N VAL A 56 -5.36 15.76 7.66
CA VAL A 56 -5.94 14.42 7.83
C VAL A 56 -7.43 14.56 8.00
N HIS A 57 -8.18 13.88 7.15
CA HIS A 57 -9.62 13.71 7.24
C HIS A 57 -9.95 12.40 7.92
N GLN A 58 -10.85 12.43 8.89
CA GLN A 58 -11.31 11.24 9.60
C GLN A 58 -12.64 10.79 9.05
N TYR A 59 -12.76 9.47 8.85
CA TYR A 59 -13.96 8.80 8.35
C TYR A 59 -14.38 7.66 9.27
N LYS A 60 -15.67 7.34 9.25
CA LYS A 60 -16.19 6.08 9.75
C LYS A 60 -16.73 5.27 8.58
N LEU A 61 -16.24 4.05 8.43
CA LEU A 61 -16.75 3.09 7.47
C LEU A 61 -17.62 2.08 8.20
N ASP A 62 -18.89 2.01 7.82
CA ASP A 62 -19.79 0.93 8.24
C ASP A 62 -19.49 -0.28 7.36
N THR A 63 -18.99 -1.36 7.96
CA THR A 63 -18.58 -2.57 7.23
C THR A 63 -19.70 -3.56 7.03
N ASP A 64 -20.89 -3.28 7.54
CA ASP A 64 -22.05 -4.15 7.35
C ASP A 64 -22.36 -4.32 5.86
N ARG A 65 -22.51 -5.57 5.42
CA ARG A 65 -22.77 -5.99 4.04
C ARG A 65 -21.68 -5.70 3.02
N LEU A 66 -20.54 -5.13 3.43
CA LEU A 66 -19.42 -4.92 2.52
C LEU A 66 -18.61 -6.20 2.34
N LYS A 67 -18.26 -6.50 1.11
CA LYS A 67 -17.29 -7.54 0.77
C LYS A 67 -15.89 -6.96 0.85
N ILE A 68 -15.13 -7.35 1.87
CA ILE A 68 -13.78 -6.88 2.11
C ILE A 68 -12.80 -7.99 1.73
N LEU A 69 -11.88 -7.69 0.82
CA LEU A 69 -10.71 -8.53 0.56
C LEU A 69 -9.56 -8.04 1.44
N ASP A 70 -9.13 -8.88 2.39
CA ASP A 70 -7.97 -8.59 3.23
C ASP A 70 -6.75 -9.38 2.74
N PHE A 71 -5.75 -8.69 2.18
CA PHE A 71 -4.52 -9.31 1.73
C PHE A 71 -3.60 -9.76 2.87
N GLN A 72 -3.84 -9.32 4.12
CA GLN A 72 -3.09 -9.83 5.27
C GLN A 72 -3.47 -11.28 5.60
N GLU A 73 -4.66 -11.73 5.18
CA GLU A 73 -5.14 -13.11 5.32
C GLU A 73 -4.79 -13.99 4.11
N LYS A 74 -4.08 -13.45 3.12
CA LYS A 74 -3.66 -14.14 1.90
C LYS A 74 -2.15 -14.34 1.88
N ASP A 75 -1.71 -15.19 0.97
CA ASP A 75 -0.29 -15.31 0.65
C ASP A 75 0.26 -13.96 0.17
N VAL A 76 1.45 -13.60 0.63
CA VAL A 76 2.12 -12.35 0.23
C VAL A 76 2.33 -12.25 -1.28
N LEU A 77 2.46 -13.39 -1.97
CA LEU A 77 2.56 -13.44 -3.43
C LEU A 77 1.28 -12.95 -4.11
N SER A 78 0.11 -13.17 -3.51
CA SER A 78 -1.15 -12.64 -4.02
C SER A 78 -1.23 -11.13 -3.89
N TRP A 79 -0.74 -10.57 -2.79
CA TRP A 79 -0.61 -9.12 -2.63
C TRP A 79 0.37 -8.54 -3.65
N LEU A 80 1.53 -9.17 -3.83
CA LEU A 80 2.52 -8.74 -4.82
C LEU A 80 1.96 -8.79 -6.24
N ALA A 81 1.21 -9.84 -6.58
CA ALA A 81 0.54 -9.94 -7.87
C ALA A 81 -0.48 -8.80 -8.09
N GLU A 82 -1.25 -8.44 -7.07
CA GLU A 82 -2.18 -7.31 -7.14
C GLU A 82 -1.43 -5.98 -7.33
N LEU A 83 -0.35 -5.75 -6.57
CA LEU A 83 0.50 -4.58 -6.74
C LEU A 83 1.04 -4.48 -8.18
N MET A 84 1.50 -5.59 -8.76
CA MET A 84 2.04 -5.65 -10.11
C MET A 84 0.99 -5.42 -11.21
N LYS A 85 -0.29 -5.69 -10.97
CA LYS A 85 -1.38 -5.35 -11.92
C LYS A 85 -1.49 -3.84 -12.13
N HIS A 86 -1.20 -3.05 -11.10
CA HIS A 86 -1.45 -1.60 -11.07
C HIS A 86 -0.17 -0.78 -11.17
N ARG A 87 0.94 -1.28 -10.63
CA ARG A 87 2.23 -0.59 -10.64
C ARG A 87 3.24 -1.36 -11.47
N ASP A 88 3.86 -0.68 -12.43
CA ASP A 88 4.91 -1.30 -13.26
C ASP A 88 6.18 -1.50 -12.42
N ALA A 89 6.40 -2.74 -11.99
CA ALA A 89 7.60 -3.17 -11.29
C ALA A 89 8.71 -3.60 -12.25
N SER A 90 8.44 -3.66 -13.57
CA SER A 90 9.35 -4.22 -14.55
C SER A 90 10.04 -3.16 -15.40
N ASP A 91 11.38 -3.18 -15.39
CA ASP A 91 12.21 -2.27 -16.18
C ASP A 91 12.65 -2.89 -17.53
N SER A 92 12.27 -4.14 -17.80
CA SER A 92 12.66 -4.84 -19.03
C SER A 92 11.53 -5.69 -19.64
N ARG A 93 11.67 -6.02 -20.93
CA ARG A 93 10.73 -6.91 -21.62
C ARG A 93 10.64 -8.30 -20.96
N ARG A 94 11.76 -8.83 -20.48
CA ARG A 94 11.81 -10.13 -19.78
C ARG A 94 10.91 -10.11 -18.55
N TYR A 95 11.09 -9.13 -17.67
CA TYR A 95 10.32 -9.04 -16.43
C TYR A 95 8.83 -8.77 -16.69
N ARG A 96 8.47 -8.04 -17.74
CA ARG A 96 7.06 -7.87 -18.13
C ARG A 96 6.38 -9.19 -18.48
N VAL A 97 7.08 -10.10 -19.17
CA VAL A 97 6.55 -11.43 -19.48
C VAL A 97 6.42 -12.27 -18.20
N LEU A 98 7.43 -12.26 -17.34
CA LEU A 98 7.39 -12.97 -16.06
C LEU A 98 6.29 -12.42 -15.14
N SER A 99 6.13 -11.11 -15.07
CA SER A 99 5.07 -10.46 -14.31
C SER A 99 3.67 -10.92 -14.72
N LYS A 100 3.42 -11.07 -16.03
CA LYS A 100 2.14 -11.60 -16.52
C LYS A 100 1.88 -13.01 -16.00
N LYS A 101 2.85 -13.91 -16.14
CA LYS A 101 2.73 -15.28 -15.64
C LYS A 101 2.53 -15.31 -14.11
N PHE A 102 3.22 -14.43 -13.40
CA PHE A 102 3.10 -14.33 -11.95
C PHE A 102 1.70 -13.88 -11.55
N ILE A 103 1.16 -12.87 -12.22
CA ILE A 103 -0.21 -12.39 -12.00
C ILE A 103 -1.24 -13.49 -12.33
N GLU A 104 -1.02 -14.24 -13.41
CA GLU A 104 -1.89 -15.38 -13.79
C GLU A 104 -1.87 -16.49 -12.73
N LYS A 105 -0.71 -16.73 -12.09
CA LYS A 105 -0.53 -17.81 -11.10
C LYS A 105 -1.00 -17.43 -9.70
N TYR A 106 -0.70 -16.22 -9.25
CA TYR A 106 -0.91 -15.78 -7.86
C TYR A 106 -1.96 -14.69 -7.69
N GLY A 107 -2.41 -14.10 -8.79
CA GLY A 107 -3.39 -13.02 -8.75
C GLY A 107 -4.75 -13.50 -8.27
N ILE A 108 -5.38 -12.70 -7.42
CA ILE A 108 -6.75 -12.89 -6.98
C ILE A 108 -7.65 -12.00 -7.86
N ASP A 109 -8.84 -12.50 -8.19
CA ASP A 109 -9.86 -11.64 -8.78
C ASP A 109 -10.38 -10.70 -7.70
N THR A 110 -10.17 -9.41 -7.92
CA THR A 110 -10.59 -8.33 -7.02
C THR A 110 -11.90 -7.67 -7.45
N GLU A 111 -12.49 -8.11 -8.56
CA GLU A 111 -13.81 -7.65 -9.00
C GLU A 111 -14.91 -8.10 -8.02
N GLY A 112 -15.85 -7.21 -7.75
CA GLY A 112 -16.95 -7.50 -6.84
C GLY A 112 -16.64 -7.38 -5.36
N TYR A 113 -15.42 -6.97 -4.98
CA TYR A 113 -15.13 -6.52 -3.63
C TYR A 113 -15.39 -5.02 -3.48
N ASP A 114 -15.97 -4.66 -2.35
CA ASP A 114 -16.31 -3.28 -2.02
C ASP A 114 -15.12 -2.51 -1.47
N VAL A 115 -14.28 -3.20 -0.70
CA VAL A 115 -13.06 -2.67 -0.09
C VAL A 115 -11.93 -3.66 -0.26
N ILE A 116 -10.75 -3.15 -0.62
CA ILE A 116 -9.51 -3.92 -0.56
C ILE A 116 -8.67 -3.40 0.59
N LYS A 117 -8.29 -4.28 1.52
CA LYS A 117 -7.43 -4.01 2.65
C LYS A 117 -6.10 -4.75 2.47
N GLY A 118 -4.98 -4.12 2.81
CA GLY A 118 -3.67 -4.76 2.74
C GLY A 118 -2.53 -3.79 2.96
N TRP A 119 -1.31 -4.26 2.73
CA TRP A 119 -0.11 -3.44 2.92
C TRP A 119 -0.04 -2.30 1.90
N ARG A 120 0.55 -1.18 2.37
CA ARG A 120 0.85 -0.04 1.51
C ARG A 120 2.25 -0.21 0.92
N ALA A 121 2.37 -0.16 -0.40
CA ALA A 121 3.66 -0.08 -1.06
C ALA A 121 4.08 1.38 -1.26
N ASN A 122 4.66 2.00 -0.22
CA ASN A 122 5.35 3.29 -0.39
C ASN A 122 6.59 3.13 -1.30
N ALA A 123 7.35 4.21 -1.49
CA ALA A 123 8.50 4.20 -2.40
C ALA A 123 9.54 3.12 -2.05
N SER A 124 9.83 2.91 -0.74
CA SER A 124 10.80 1.90 -0.30
C SER A 124 10.31 0.49 -0.52
N TYR A 125 9.07 0.22 -0.13
CA TYR A 125 8.51 -1.12 -0.24
C TYR A 125 8.20 -1.51 -1.69
N PHE A 126 7.85 -0.53 -2.53
CA PHE A 126 7.78 -0.77 -3.96
C PHE A 126 9.17 -1.05 -4.55
N TYR A 127 10.22 -0.42 -4.02
CA TYR A 127 11.60 -0.74 -4.38
C TYR A 127 11.96 -2.19 -3.97
N ILE A 128 11.61 -2.62 -2.75
CA ILE A 128 11.79 -4.00 -2.28
C ILE A 128 11.06 -4.99 -3.20
N ALA A 129 9.81 -4.71 -3.56
CA ALA A 129 9.06 -5.53 -4.52
C ALA A 129 9.77 -5.64 -5.88
N LYS A 130 10.37 -4.54 -6.38
CA LYS A 130 11.19 -4.55 -7.60
C LYS A 130 12.44 -5.40 -7.47
N GLU A 131 13.14 -5.34 -6.34
CA GLU A 131 14.33 -6.15 -6.12
C GLU A 131 13.99 -7.66 -6.07
N PHE A 132 12.83 -8.02 -5.52
CA PHE A 132 12.34 -9.40 -5.60
C PHE A 132 12.04 -9.81 -7.06
N VAL A 133 11.33 -9.00 -7.82
CA VAL A 133 11.03 -9.25 -9.23
C VAL A 133 12.29 -9.37 -10.11
N ARG A 134 13.39 -8.75 -9.68
CA ARG A 134 14.71 -8.80 -10.35
C ARG A 134 15.57 -10.00 -9.94
N ASP A 135 15.06 -10.87 -9.08
CA ASP A 135 15.81 -11.98 -8.48
C ASP A 135 16.98 -11.53 -7.57
N ASN A 136 16.96 -10.29 -7.07
CA ASN A 136 18.01 -9.76 -6.19
C ASN A 136 17.77 -10.09 -4.70
N ILE A 137 16.55 -10.42 -4.33
CA ILE A 137 16.19 -10.94 -3.00
C ILE A 137 15.27 -12.14 -3.17
N ASP A 138 15.24 -13.00 -2.18
CA ASP A 138 14.38 -14.17 -2.16
C ASP A 138 13.07 -13.91 -1.37
N MET A 139 12.25 -14.95 -1.30
CA MET A 139 10.95 -14.93 -0.65
C MET A 139 11.05 -14.70 0.87
N ASP A 140 12.09 -15.23 1.51
CA ASP A 140 12.27 -15.12 2.96
C ASP A 140 12.64 -13.69 3.33
N ILE A 141 13.57 -13.07 2.59
CA ILE A 141 13.92 -11.64 2.73
C ILE A 141 12.70 -10.75 2.45
N LEU A 142 11.95 -11.02 1.38
CA LEU A 142 10.73 -10.26 1.06
C LEU A 142 9.74 -10.31 2.23
N THR A 143 9.46 -11.52 2.74
CA THR A 143 8.49 -11.74 3.83
C THR A 143 8.94 -11.09 5.13
N GLU A 144 10.23 -11.19 5.48
CA GLU A 144 10.78 -10.53 6.65
C GLU A 144 10.64 -9.01 6.56
N LEU A 145 11.00 -8.41 5.43
CA LEU A 145 10.87 -6.97 5.21
C LEU A 145 9.43 -6.49 5.31
N LEU A 146 8.47 -7.24 4.78
CA LEU A 146 7.06 -6.92 4.88
C LEU A 146 6.53 -7.05 6.32
N SER A 147 7.08 -7.98 7.12
CA SER A 147 6.68 -8.20 8.51
C SER A 147 7.20 -7.14 9.49
N LEU A 148 8.21 -6.37 9.13
CA LEU A 148 8.81 -5.33 10.00
C LEU A 148 7.84 -4.19 10.39
N GLY A 149 6.58 -4.25 9.97
CA GLY A 149 5.49 -3.37 10.44
C GLY A 149 5.59 -1.91 10.00
N GLY A 150 6.61 -1.54 9.23
CA GLY A 150 6.81 -0.17 8.75
C GLY A 150 5.86 0.24 7.60
N LEU A 151 5.23 -0.71 6.92
CA LEU A 151 4.36 -0.48 5.77
C LEU A 151 3.07 0.27 6.11
N GLY A 152 2.46 -0.11 7.22
CA GLY A 152 1.10 0.25 7.54
C GLY A 152 0.07 -0.44 6.62
N ILE A 153 -1.16 -0.40 7.08
CA ILE A 153 -2.30 -0.98 6.37
C ILE A 153 -3.07 0.14 5.69
N GLN A 154 -3.51 -0.13 4.47
CA GLN A 154 -4.38 0.76 3.74
C GLN A 154 -5.68 0.05 3.35
N TYR A 155 -6.73 0.84 3.25
CA TYR A 155 -8.05 0.46 2.78
C TYR A 155 -8.32 1.23 1.50
N CYS A 156 -8.64 0.52 0.42
CA CYS A 156 -9.04 1.09 -0.85
C CYS A 156 -10.54 0.90 -1.02
N ILE A 157 -11.30 1.97 -0.97
CA ILE A 157 -12.74 1.99 -1.20
C ILE A 157 -13.00 1.89 -2.69
N LYS A 158 -13.69 0.84 -3.15
CA LYS A 158 -13.80 0.47 -4.56
C LYS A 158 -15.20 0.62 -5.12
N SER A 159 -16.23 0.18 -4.39
CA SER A 159 -17.59 0.13 -4.89
C SER A 159 -18.41 1.36 -4.49
N ARG A 160 -19.46 1.65 -5.25
CA ARG A 160 -20.42 2.70 -4.92
C ARG A 160 -21.03 2.48 -3.52
N LEU A 161 -21.37 1.21 -3.19
CA LEU A 161 -21.89 0.85 -1.89
C LEU A 161 -20.94 1.22 -0.75
N ALA A 162 -19.64 0.94 -0.90
CA ALA A 162 -18.65 1.30 0.12
C ALA A 162 -18.48 2.82 0.27
N TYR A 163 -18.59 3.60 -0.81
CA TYR A 163 -18.63 5.06 -0.71
C TYR A 163 -19.87 5.58 0.04
N GLU A 164 -21.03 4.96 -0.13
CA GLU A 164 -22.26 5.30 0.61
C GLU A 164 -22.16 4.95 2.10
N HIS A 165 -21.38 3.92 2.45
CA HIS A 165 -21.11 3.51 3.82
C HIS A 165 -19.96 4.30 4.49
N LEU A 166 -19.27 5.17 3.75
CA LEU A 166 -18.17 5.99 4.24
C LEU A 166 -18.68 7.36 4.66
N GLN A 167 -18.57 7.70 5.94
CA GLN A 167 -19.04 8.97 6.51
C GLN A 167 -17.87 9.78 7.07
N GLU A 168 -17.71 11.01 6.61
CA GLU A 168 -16.75 11.94 7.20
C GLU A 168 -17.19 12.33 8.61
N VAL A 169 -16.24 12.40 9.55
CA VAL A 169 -16.49 12.85 10.91
C VAL A 169 -16.43 14.37 10.94
N GLN A 170 -17.51 15.02 11.38
CA GLN A 170 -17.73 16.47 11.24
C GLN A 170 -16.59 17.33 11.83
N ASP A 171 -16.01 16.96 12.97
CA ASP A 171 -14.87 17.65 13.60
C ASP A 171 -13.57 16.85 13.50
N GLY A 172 -13.47 15.96 12.50
CA GLY A 172 -12.35 15.03 12.31
C GLY A 172 -11.23 15.56 11.42
N LEU A 173 -11.23 16.84 11.07
CA LEU A 173 -10.18 17.46 10.27
C LEU A 173 -9.01 17.89 11.15
N LEU A 174 -7.82 17.38 10.86
CA LEU A 174 -6.60 17.69 11.60
C LEU A 174 -5.57 18.35 10.67
N SER A 175 -4.99 19.47 11.12
CA SER A 175 -3.81 20.04 10.47
C SER A 175 -2.57 19.24 10.84
N VAL A 176 -1.66 19.06 9.90
CA VAL A 176 -0.43 18.27 10.07
C VAL A 176 0.77 19.16 9.78
N ASP A 177 1.65 19.27 10.75
CA ASP A 177 2.91 19.99 10.60
C ASP A 177 3.83 19.27 9.60
N TYR A 178 4.28 20.02 8.59
CA TYR A 178 5.13 19.46 7.54
C TYR A 178 6.47 18.96 8.09
N MET A 179 7.17 19.79 8.87
CA MET A 179 8.52 19.48 9.33
C MET A 179 8.56 18.22 10.19
N GLU A 180 7.64 18.13 11.18
CA GLU A 180 7.56 16.98 12.08
C GLU A 180 7.30 15.66 11.35
N PHE A 181 6.28 15.62 10.48
CA PHE A 181 5.86 14.37 9.86
C PHE A 181 6.63 14.03 8.59
N ARG A 182 7.23 15.00 7.92
CA ARG A 182 8.16 14.77 6.81
C ARG A 182 9.44 14.08 7.26
N GLU A 183 9.97 14.46 8.41
CA GLU A 183 11.12 13.78 9.01
C GLU A 183 10.79 12.32 9.34
N LYS A 184 9.64 12.05 9.96
CA LYS A 184 9.17 10.68 10.25
C LYS A 184 9.01 9.85 8.98
N TYR A 185 8.43 10.43 7.94
CA TYR A 185 8.29 9.77 6.63
C TYR A 185 9.65 9.39 6.04
N ASN A 186 10.61 10.32 6.01
CA ASN A 186 11.96 10.10 5.48
C ASN A 186 12.72 9.05 6.30
N HIS A 187 12.64 9.12 7.63
CA HIS A 187 13.28 8.15 8.52
C HIS A 187 12.77 6.72 8.26
N ARG A 188 11.48 6.55 8.09
CA ARG A 188 10.87 5.24 7.76
C ARG A 188 11.40 4.70 6.44
N ASP A 189 11.50 5.54 5.40
CA ASP A 189 12.01 5.15 4.09
C ASP A 189 13.47 4.70 4.15
N VAL A 190 14.31 5.48 4.83
CA VAL A 190 15.74 5.16 5.02
C VAL A 190 15.92 3.87 5.80
N SER A 191 15.20 3.69 6.91
CA SER A 191 15.30 2.50 7.76
C SER A 191 14.90 1.22 7.02
N ALA A 192 13.84 1.26 6.21
CA ALA A 192 13.43 0.12 5.41
C ALA A 192 14.49 -0.30 4.38
N ARG A 193 15.11 0.67 3.71
CA ARG A 193 16.19 0.41 2.74
C ARG A 193 17.48 -0.09 3.41
N GLN A 194 17.80 0.42 4.59
CA GLN A 194 18.94 -0.05 5.36
C GLN A 194 18.76 -1.50 5.78
N LYS A 195 17.60 -1.84 6.34
CA LYS A 195 17.30 -3.21 6.76
C LYS A 195 17.35 -4.20 5.59
N MET A 196 16.84 -3.80 4.41
CA MET A 196 16.97 -4.62 3.22
C MET A 196 18.45 -4.92 2.88
N ARG A 197 19.32 -3.92 2.92
CA ARG A 197 20.77 -4.14 2.66
C ARG A 197 21.38 -5.08 3.68
N GLU A 198 21.09 -4.90 4.98
CA GLU A 198 21.59 -5.78 6.05
C GLU A 198 21.16 -7.24 5.81
N LEU A 199 19.92 -7.49 5.38
CA LEU A 199 19.44 -8.84 5.08
C LEU A 199 20.12 -9.42 3.85
N ILE A 200 20.26 -8.65 2.77
CA ILE A 200 20.99 -9.08 1.57
C ILE A 200 22.45 -9.44 1.92
N ASP A 201 23.13 -8.60 2.69
CA ASP A 201 24.52 -8.83 3.06
C ASP A 201 24.69 -10.05 3.99
N SER A 202 23.70 -10.32 4.85
CA SER A 202 23.72 -11.48 5.75
C SER A 202 23.45 -12.81 5.03
N ASP A 203 22.65 -12.80 3.96
CA ASP A 203 22.21 -13.98 3.21
C ASP A 203 22.88 -14.16 1.85
N ALA A 204 23.95 -13.42 1.56
CA ALA A 204 24.63 -13.36 0.25
C ALA A 204 24.99 -14.72 -0.40
N ASN A 205 24.87 -15.83 0.34
CA ASN A 205 25.17 -17.18 -0.17
C ASN A 205 23.94 -18.11 -0.28
N LYS A 206 22.71 -17.64 -0.06
CA LYS A 206 21.51 -18.49 0.05
C LYS A 206 20.30 -18.05 -0.76
N VAL A 207 20.48 -17.29 -1.81
CA VAL A 207 19.34 -16.84 -2.62
C VAL A 207 18.66 -18.05 -3.26
N THR A 208 17.65 -18.57 -2.58
CA THR A 208 16.74 -19.63 -3.04
C THR A 208 15.33 -19.04 -3.12
N ASN A 209 14.43 -19.63 -3.88
CA ASN A 209 13.05 -19.14 -3.98
C ASN A 209 12.93 -17.68 -4.47
N VAL A 210 13.73 -17.29 -5.45
CA VAL A 210 13.61 -16.01 -6.13
C VAL A 210 12.41 -15.99 -7.09
N PHE A 211 12.00 -14.79 -7.50
CA PHE A 211 10.82 -14.58 -8.33
C PHE A 211 10.77 -15.49 -9.56
N SER A 212 11.88 -15.65 -10.29
CA SER A 212 11.92 -16.49 -11.51
C SER A 212 11.73 -17.98 -11.22
N THR A 213 12.02 -18.47 -10.01
CA THR A 213 11.82 -19.88 -9.62
C THR A 213 10.40 -20.19 -9.20
N LEU A 214 9.58 -19.18 -8.93
CA LEU A 214 8.18 -19.34 -8.55
C LEU A 214 7.23 -19.47 -9.74
N LEU A 215 7.74 -19.34 -10.95
CA LEU A 215 6.97 -19.40 -12.20
C LEU A 215 7.09 -20.77 -12.86
#